data_a5fb6a397acc280aaf0e2b3798117e32
#
_entry.id   a5fb6a397acc280aaf0e2b3798117e32
#
_cell.length_a   1.000
_cell.length_b   1.000
_cell.length_c   1.000
_cell.angle_alpha   90.00
_cell.angle_beta   90.00
_cell.angle_gamma   90.00
#
_symmetry.space_group_name_H-M   'P 1'
#
loop_
_entity.id
_entity.type
_entity.pdbx_description
1 polymer ?
#
loop_
_entity_poly.entity_id
_entity_poly.type
_entity_poly.pdbx_seq_one_letter_code
_entity_poly.pdbx_strand_id
1 'polypeptide(L)'
;PVWDGNETWLVLGGGGLMAVFPLAYATVLPALYVPIILMLLGLIFRGVAFEFRFRTERWRGLWDWGFALGSVVATAMQGMALGALVQGIRIENREYAGGWWDWLTPFSITTAVGLLFGYALLGACWLNLKTHGDLQAKARRIAMVTGVGTLALIGVVSLWTPFLEPIYFGRW
;
A
#
# COMPACT_ATOMS: atom_id res chain seq x y z
N PRO A 1 5.91 -16.15 12.60
CA PRO A 1 6.14 -16.97 11.40
C PRO A 1 5.17 -16.68 10.25
N VAL A 2 3.90 -16.33 10.54
CA VAL A 2 2.89 -16.12 9.46
C VAL A 2 2.97 -14.73 8.82
N TRP A 3 3.49 -13.73 9.50
CA TRP A 3 3.60 -12.36 9.01
C TRP A 3 4.59 -12.21 7.84
N ASP A 4 5.61 -13.05 7.79
CA ASP A 4 6.64 -13.08 6.75
C ASP A 4 6.15 -13.69 5.43
N GLY A 5 5.10 -14.50 5.48
CA GLY A 5 4.54 -15.13 4.28
C GLY A 5 4.03 -14.17 3.22
N ASN A 6 3.47 -13.02 3.62
CA ASN A 6 2.97 -12.01 2.69
C ASN A 6 4.11 -11.30 1.94
N GLU A 7 5.25 -11.10 2.58
CA GLU A 7 6.44 -10.49 1.98
C GLU A 7 7.09 -11.43 0.95
N THR A 8 7.07 -12.73 1.22
CA THR A 8 7.51 -13.77 0.27
C THR A 8 6.69 -13.74 -1.03
N TRP A 9 5.38 -13.51 -0.97
CA TRP A 9 4.54 -13.36 -2.15
C TRP A 9 4.88 -12.13 -2.99
N LEU A 10 5.30 -11.02 -2.38
CA LEU A 10 5.78 -9.84 -3.11
C LEU A 10 7.03 -10.15 -3.93
N VAL A 11 8.00 -10.86 -3.34
CA VAL A 11 9.23 -11.28 -4.03
C VAL A 11 8.92 -12.24 -5.17
N LEU A 12 8.05 -13.23 -4.91
CA LEU A 12 7.61 -14.17 -5.94
C LEU A 12 6.86 -13.46 -7.07
N GLY A 13 6.00 -12.49 -6.74
CA GLY A 13 5.29 -11.67 -7.72
C GLY A 13 6.22 -10.86 -8.62
N GLY A 14 7.28 -10.26 -8.05
CA GLY A 14 8.31 -9.56 -8.81
C GLY A 14 9.08 -10.47 -9.75
N GLY A 15 9.53 -11.62 -9.26
CA GLY A 15 10.20 -12.64 -10.07
C GLY A 15 9.28 -13.22 -11.15
N GLY A 16 8.03 -13.48 -10.82
CA GLY A 16 7.01 -13.95 -11.76
C GLY A 16 6.71 -12.93 -12.86
N LEU A 17 6.60 -11.65 -12.51
CA LEU A 17 6.41 -10.57 -13.49
C LEU A 17 7.59 -10.51 -14.47
N MET A 18 8.83 -10.63 -13.97
CA MET A 18 10.02 -10.66 -14.82
C MET A 18 10.03 -11.88 -15.76
N ALA A 19 9.67 -13.06 -15.26
CA ALA A 19 9.73 -14.29 -16.01
C ALA A 19 8.62 -14.42 -17.09
N VAL A 20 7.39 -13.99 -16.76
CA VAL A 20 6.21 -14.18 -17.62
C VAL A 20 5.93 -12.95 -18.48
N PHE A 21 6.17 -11.76 -17.94
CA PHE A 21 5.89 -10.47 -18.60
C PHE A 21 7.11 -9.54 -18.58
N PRO A 22 8.23 -9.89 -19.23
CA PRO A 22 9.48 -9.12 -19.15
C PRO A 22 9.33 -7.66 -19.62
N LEU A 23 8.49 -7.39 -20.62
CA LEU A 23 8.22 -6.04 -21.07
C LEU A 23 7.47 -5.21 -20.03
N ALA A 24 6.47 -5.80 -19.36
CA ALA A 24 5.77 -5.12 -18.28
C ALA A 24 6.71 -4.87 -17.09
N TYR A 25 7.58 -5.81 -16.76
CA TYR A 25 8.60 -5.63 -15.75
C TYR A 25 9.53 -4.46 -16.09
N ALA A 26 10.03 -4.40 -17.33
CA ALA A 26 10.96 -3.36 -17.81
C ALA A 26 10.33 -1.96 -17.88
N THR A 27 9.01 -1.85 -17.98
CA THR A 27 8.30 -0.57 -18.07
C THR A 27 7.74 -0.13 -16.72
N VAL A 28 7.14 -1.04 -15.97
CA VAL A 28 6.47 -0.73 -14.69
C VAL A 28 7.46 -0.43 -13.58
N LEU A 29 8.55 -1.22 -13.47
CA LEU A 29 9.52 -1.02 -12.39
C LEU A 29 10.27 0.33 -12.47
N PRO A 30 10.77 0.80 -13.63
CA PRO A 30 11.33 2.14 -13.72
C PRO A 30 10.32 3.24 -13.39
N ALA A 31 9.07 3.11 -13.82
CA ALA A 31 8.01 4.08 -13.53
C ALA A 31 7.67 4.16 -12.04
N LEU A 32 7.71 3.04 -11.32
CA LEU A 32 7.36 2.92 -9.92
C LEU A 32 8.58 2.70 -9.02
N TYR A 33 9.77 2.99 -9.50
CA TYR A 33 11.02 2.75 -8.79
C TYR A 33 11.03 3.33 -7.37
N VAL A 34 10.66 4.61 -7.22
CA VAL A 34 10.67 5.29 -5.92
C VAL A 34 9.67 4.68 -4.95
N PRO A 35 8.36 4.57 -5.28
CA PRO A 35 7.39 3.97 -4.36
C PRO A 35 7.71 2.51 -4.03
N ILE A 36 8.23 1.71 -4.96
CA ILE A 36 8.61 0.32 -4.68
C ILE A 36 9.77 0.26 -3.69
N ILE A 37 10.83 1.05 -3.87
CA ILE A 37 11.95 1.08 -2.93
C ILE A 37 11.51 1.55 -1.55
N LEU A 38 10.73 2.62 -1.45
CA LEU A 38 10.23 3.12 -0.17
C LEU A 38 9.30 2.11 0.51
N MET A 39 8.48 1.40 -0.25
CA MET A 39 7.66 0.29 0.24
C MET A 39 8.53 -0.81 0.85
N LEU A 40 9.56 -1.27 0.13
CA LEU A 40 10.47 -2.32 0.60
C LEU A 40 11.25 -1.88 1.85
N LEU A 41 11.73 -0.64 1.89
CA LEU A 41 12.37 -0.08 3.09
C LEU A 41 11.40 -0.06 4.27
N GLY A 42 10.15 0.35 4.06
CA GLY A 42 9.10 0.33 5.09
C GLY A 42 8.88 -1.09 5.64
N LEU A 43 8.84 -2.11 4.77
CA LEU A 43 8.69 -3.51 5.16
C LEU A 43 9.91 -4.02 5.93
N ILE A 44 11.13 -3.65 5.50
CA ILE A 44 12.38 -4.00 6.21
C ILE A 44 12.35 -3.41 7.63
N PHE A 45 12.04 -2.11 7.77
CA PHE A 45 11.95 -1.48 9.08
C PHE A 45 10.89 -2.13 9.96
N ARG A 46 9.76 -2.52 9.40
CA ARG A 46 8.70 -3.25 10.12
C ARG A 46 9.21 -4.61 10.63
N GLY A 47 9.90 -5.38 9.78
CA GLY A 47 10.46 -6.66 10.13
C GLY A 47 11.53 -6.55 11.22
N VAL A 48 12.48 -5.61 11.04
CA VAL A 48 13.54 -5.33 12.01
C VAL A 48 12.94 -4.88 13.35
N ALA A 49 11.97 -3.97 13.34
CA ALA A 49 11.32 -3.49 14.55
C ALA A 49 10.63 -4.61 15.33
N PHE A 50 9.98 -5.54 14.62
CA PHE A 50 9.33 -6.69 15.26
C PHE A 50 10.34 -7.58 16.00
N GLU A 51 11.49 -7.86 15.41
CA GLU A 51 12.52 -8.71 16.02
C GLU A 51 13.23 -8.00 17.19
N PHE A 52 13.64 -6.74 17.02
CA PHE A 52 14.43 -6.02 18.02
C PHE A 52 13.60 -5.53 19.21
N ARG A 53 12.30 -5.31 19.05
CA ARG A 53 11.40 -4.91 20.14
C ARG A 53 11.46 -5.85 21.34
N PHE A 54 11.59 -7.16 21.09
CA PHE A 54 11.64 -8.17 22.16
C PHE A 54 13.03 -8.31 22.79
N ARG A 55 14.08 -7.87 22.12
CA ARG A 55 15.47 -7.97 22.60
C ARG A 55 15.94 -6.74 23.36
N THR A 56 15.25 -5.59 23.22
CA THR A 56 15.72 -4.32 23.76
C THR A 56 14.70 -3.73 24.73
N GLU A 57 15.01 -3.68 26.04
CA GLU A 57 14.10 -3.10 27.03
C GLU A 57 14.05 -1.57 26.98
N ARG A 58 15.22 -0.92 26.85
CA ARG A 58 15.38 0.54 26.90
C ARG A 58 14.77 1.29 25.72
N TRP A 59 14.70 0.65 24.51
CA TRP A 59 14.33 1.29 23.25
C TRP A 59 13.04 0.73 22.65
N ARG A 60 12.19 0.11 23.47
CA ARG A 60 10.89 -0.47 23.00
C ARG A 60 10.02 0.56 22.29
N GLY A 61 9.92 1.78 22.83
CA GLY A 61 9.13 2.83 22.20
C GLY A 61 9.62 3.25 20.81
N LEU A 62 10.95 3.25 20.58
CA LEU A 62 11.52 3.54 19.27
C LEU A 62 11.14 2.44 18.25
N TRP A 63 11.18 1.18 18.66
CA TRP A 63 10.80 0.07 17.80
C TRP A 63 9.30 0.02 17.52
N ASP A 64 8.45 0.42 18.48
CA ASP A 64 7.01 0.56 18.27
C ASP A 64 6.71 1.65 17.22
N TRP A 65 7.40 2.77 17.25
CA TRP A 65 7.34 3.81 16.23
C TRP A 65 7.90 3.33 14.88
N GLY A 66 9.02 2.61 14.89
CA GLY A 66 9.60 2.03 13.68
C GLY A 66 8.65 1.06 12.98
N PHE A 67 7.96 0.21 13.75
CA PHE A 67 6.94 -0.69 13.24
C PHE A 67 5.74 0.06 12.66
N ALA A 68 5.23 1.06 13.38
CA ALA A 68 4.07 1.83 12.95
C ALA A 68 4.38 2.65 11.68
N LEU A 69 5.49 3.40 11.68
CA LEU A 69 5.93 4.20 10.54
C LEU A 69 6.26 3.33 9.32
N GLY A 70 6.98 2.21 9.52
CA GLY A 70 7.28 1.26 8.45
C GLY A 70 6.01 0.72 7.81
N SER A 71 5.00 0.39 8.61
CA SER A 71 3.70 -0.09 8.11
C SER A 71 2.94 0.99 7.34
N VAL A 72 2.92 2.23 7.85
CA VAL A 72 2.27 3.36 7.17
C VAL A 72 2.96 3.69 5.86
N VAL A 73 4.29 3.77 5.84
CA VAL A 73 5.07 4.04 4.63
C VAL A 73 4.85 2.93 3.59
N ALA A 74 4.98 1.67 4.00
CA ALA A 74 4.77 0.54 3.09
C ALA A 74 3.37 0.57 2.45
N THR A 75 2.32 0.80 3.25
CA THR A 75 0.94 0.88 2.77
C THR A 75 0.72 2.10 1.86
N ALA A 76 1.25 3.27 2.24
CA ALA A 76 1.12 4.49 1.44
C ALA A 76 1.79 4.33 0.08
N MET A 77 3.01 3.80 0.04
CA MET A 77 3.74 3.58 -1.21
C MET A 77 3.07 2.52 -2.10
N GLN A 78 2.50 1.47 -1.51
CA GLN A 78 1.70 0.49 -2.22
C GLN A 78 0.46 1.12 -2.85
N GLY A 79 -0.24 1.98 -2.12
CA GLY A 79 -1.41 2.70 -2.63
C GLY A 79 -1.05 3.71 -3.73
N MET A 80 0.08 4.41 -3.59
CA MET A 80 0.59 5.31 -4.64
C MET A 80 0.98 4.55 -5.91
N ALA A 81 1.65 3.41 -5.77
CA ALA A 81 1.98 2.54 -6.90
C ALA A 81 0.72 2.07 -7.64
N LEU A 82 -0.30 1.64 -6.88
CA LEU A 82 -1.59 1.24 -7.46
C LEU A 82 -2.27 2.40 -8.20
N GLY A 83 -2.30 3.59 -7.59
CA GLY A 83 -2.87 4.78 -8.20
C GLY A 83 -2.16 5.20 -9.48
N ALA A 84 -0.84 5.17 -9.50
CA ALA A 84 -0.04 5.47 -10.68
C ALA A 84 -0.26 4.45 -11.81
N LEU A 85 -0.41 3.15 -11.48
CA LEU A 85 -0.76 2.11 -12.46
C LEU A 85 -2.13 2.34 -13.09
N VAL A 86 -3.13 2.71 -12.29
CA VAL A 86 -4.50 3.00 -12.78
C VAL A 86 -4.52 4.23 -13.70
N GLN A 87 -3.70 5.23 -13.42
CA GLN A 87 -3.57 6.42 -14.28
C GLN A 87 -2.88 6.12 -15.62
N GLY A 88 -2.20 4.99 -15.72
CA GLY A 88 -1.41 4.63 -16.89
C GLY A 88 0.03 5.12 -16.82
N ILE A 89 0.92 4.38 -17.44
CA ILE A 89 2.35 4.66 -17.53
C ILE A 89 2.68 5.08 -18.95
N ARG A 90 3.39 6.20 -19.12
CA ARG A 90 3.84 6.63 -20.45
C ARG A 90 4.92 5.69 -20.97
N ILE A 91 4.66 5.05 -22.10
CA ILE A 91 5.56 4.10 -22.74
C ILE A 91 5.83 4.61 -24.16
N GLU A 92 7.11 4.83 -24.49
CA GLU A 92 7.58 5.14 -25.83
C GLU A 92 8.70 4.15 -26.20
N ASN A 93 8.70 3.63 -27.40
CA ASN A 93 9.70 2.66 -27.90
C ASN A 93 9.92 1.43 -26.96
N ARG A 94 8.87 0.97 -26.27
CA ARG A 94 8.90 -0.11 -25.28
C ARG A 94 9.67 0.20 -24.00
N GLU A 95 9.95 1.47 -23.72
CA GLU A 95 10.61 1.94 -22.52
C GLU A 95 9.73 2.97 -21.80
N TYR A 96 9.98 3.15 -20.51
CA TYR A 96 9.31 4.19 -19.73
C TYR A 96 9.84 5.58 -20.18
N ALA A 97 8.95 6.44 -20.62
CA ALA A 97 9.25 7.79 -21.12
C ALA A 97 8.82 8.91 -20.15
N GLY A 98 8.51 8.59 -18.91
CA GLY A 98 8.05 9.55 -17.90
C GLY A 98 9.16 10.12 -17.02
N GLY A 99 8.77 10.98 -16.09
CA GLY A 99 9.63 11.64 -15.11
C GLY A 99 9.70 10.91 -13.76
N TRP A 100 10.64 11.36 -12.90
CA TRP A 100 10.85 10.78 -11.55
C TRP A 100 9.66 10.93 -10.59
N TRP A 101 8.76 11.89 -10.86
CA TRP A 101 7.65 12.27 -10.00
C TRP A 101 6.27 11.92 -10.57
N ASP A 102 6.21 11.24 -11.70
CA ASP A 102 4.94 10.91 -12.37
C ASP A 102 4.03 10.02 -11.52
N TRP A 103 4.60 9.29 -10.58
CA TRP A 103 3.85 8.48 -9.61
C TRP A 103 3.18 9.31 -8.50
N LEU A 104 3.64 10.57 -8.28
CA LEU A 104 3.14 11.44 -7.22
C LEU A 104 2.05 12.37 -7.76
N THR A 105 0.85 11.88 -7.86
CA THR A 105 -0.32 12.63 -8.34
C THR A 105 -1.38 12.75 -7.24
N PRO A 106 -2.31 13.71 -7.32
CA PRO A 106 -3.44 13.79 -6.39
C PRO A 106 -4.27 12.50 -6.35
N PHE A 107 -4.43 11.83 -7.48
CA PHE A 107 -5.14 10.56 -7.56
C PHE A 107 -4.38 9.44 -6.83
N SER A 108 -3.08 9.30 -7.04
CA SER A 108 -2.27 8.29 -6.36
C SER A 108 -2.19 8.54 -4.84
N ILE A 109 -2.18 9.79 -4.39
CA ILE A 109 -2.28 10.15 -2.98
C ILE A 109 -3.64 9.72 -2.41
N THR A 110 -4.72 9.96 -3.14
CA THR A 110 -6.07 9.56 -2.71
C THR A 110 -6.18 8.04 -2.59
N THR A 111 -5.63 7.28 -3.54
CA THR A 111 -5.57 5.81 -3.46
C THR A 111 -4.71 5.33 -2.29
N ALA A 112 -3.61 6.01 -1.99
CA ALA A 112 -2.76 5.70 -0.82
C ALA A 112 -3.53 5.89 0.49
N VAL A 113 -4.24 7.01 0.64
CA VAL A 113 -5.09 7.25 1.81
C VAL A 113 -6.21 6.20 1.90
N GLY A 114 -6.84 5.86 0.78
CA GLY A 114 -7.86 4.81 0.72
C GLY A 114 -7.32 3.45 1.19
N LEU A 115 -6.11 3.08 0.78
CA LEU A 115 -5.48 1.83 1.20
C LEU A 115 -5.11 1.84 2.69
N LEU A 116 -4.66 2.97 3.23
CA LEU A 116 -4.41 3.13 4.67
C LEU A 116 -5.68 2.90 5.49
N PHE A 117 -6.81 3.51 5.08
CA PHE A 117 -8.11 3.27 5.72
C PHE A 117 -8.56 1.81 5.59
N GLY A 118 -8.37 1.20 4.43
CA GLY A 118 -8.70 -0.21 4.19
C GLY A 118 -7.91 -1.17 5.10
N TYR A 119 -6.60 -0.97 5.24
CA TYR A 119 -5.79 -1.80 6.13
C TYR A 119 -6.07 -1.55 7.60
N ALA A 120 -6.36 -0.30 7.99
CA ALA A 120 -6.82 0.00 9.34
C ALA A 120 -8.17 -0.67 9.66
N LEU A 121 -9.09 -0.70 8.70
CA LEU A 121 -10.36 -1.42 8.80
C LEU A 121 -10.14 -2.91 8.99
N LEU A 122 -9.31 -3.55 8.16
CA LEU A 122 -8.99 -4.98 8.28
C LEU A 122 -8.39 -5.31 9.64
N GLY A 123 -7.45 -4.49 10.12
CA GLY A 123 -6.85 -4.66 11.45
C GLY A 123 -7.86 -4.50 12.57
N ALA A 124 -8.74 -3.50 12.49
CA ALA A 124 -9.79 -3.28 13.49
C ALA A 124 -10.83 -4.41 13.50
N CYS A 125 -11.21 -4.92 12.33
CA CYS A 125 -12.09 -6.09 12.23
C CYS A 125 -11.45 -7.34 12.83
N TRP A 126 -10.16 -7.56 12.57
CA TRP A 126 -9.42 -8.68 13.16
C TRP A 126 -9.36 -8.60 14.68
N LEU A 127 -9.06 -7.41 15.22
CA LEU A 127 -9.06 -7.19 16.67
C LEU A 127 -10.45 -7.42 17.26
N ASN A 128 -11.50 -6.97 16.62
CA ASN A 128 -12.88 -7.18 17.07
C ASN A 128 -13.24 -8.67 17.17
N LEU A 129 -12.69 -9.52 16.29
CA LEU A 129 -12.90 -10.97 16.32
C LEU A 129 -12.08 -11.69 17.39
N LYS A 130 -10.89 -11.17 17.73
CA LYS A 130 -9.92 -11.85 18.60
C LYS A 130 -9.87 -11.32 20.02
N THR A 131 -10.54 -10.22 20.34
CA THR A 131 -10.49 -9.59 21.67
C THR A 131 -11.87 -9.49 22.28
N HIS A 132 -11.91 -9.29 23.60
CA HIS A 132 -13.14 -9.12 24.39
C HIS A 132 -13.05 -7.87 25.28
N GLY A 133 -14.19 -7.40 25.78
CA GLY A 133 -14.28 -6.27 26.71
C GLY A 133 -13.97 -4.93 26.06
N ASP A 134 -13.28 -4.05 26.80
CA ASP A 134 -13.02 -2.67 26.39
C ASP A 134 -12.21 -2.53 25.10
N LEU A 135 -11.27 -3.47 24.86
CA LEU A 135 -10.47 -3.46 23.65
C LEU A 135 -11.33 -3.77 22.42
N GLN A 136 -12.25 -4.70 22.54
CA GLN A 136 -13.23 -5.03 21.49
C GLN A 136 -14.13 -3.84 21.18
N ALA A 137 -14.62 -3.13 22.20
CA ALA A 137 -15.45 -1.94 22.01
C ALA A 137 -14.71 -0.82 21.27
N LYS A 138 -13.43 -0.58 21.61
CA LYS A 138 -12.55 0.35 20.88
C LYS A 138 -12.32 -0.09 19.44
N ALA A 139 -12.00 -1.36 19.21
CA ALA A 139 -11.79 -1.93 17.88
C ALA A 139 -13.04 -1.78 17.00
N ARG A 140 -14.24 -2.02 17.56
CA ARG A 140 -15.51 -1.83 16.86
C ARG A 140 -15.74 -0.38 16.44
N ARG A 141 -15.43 0.59 17.32
CA ARG A 141 -15.53 2.02 16.98
C ARG A 141 -14.58 2.41 15.86
N ILE A 142 -13.32 1.95 15.93
CA ILE A 142 -12.32 2.19 14.88
C ILE A 142 -12.78 1.57 13.57
N ALA A 143 -13.28 0.32 13.58
CA ALA A 143 -13.80 -0.35 12.40
C ALA A 143 -14.95 0.42 11.73
N MET A 144 -15.88 1.00 12.50
CA MET A 144 -16.95 1.83 11.96
C MET A 144 -16.41 3.10 11.27
N VAL A 145 -15.51 3.82 11.91
CA VAL A 145 -14.93 5.06 11.35
C VAL A 145 -14.10 4.76 10.10
N THR A 146 -13.22 3.77 10.19
CA THR A 146 -12.39 3.38 9.05
C THR A 146 -13.20 2.74 7.93
N GLY A 147 -14.29 2.02 8.25
CA GLY A 147 -15.21 1.46 7.26
C GLY A 147 -15.93 2.54 6.45
N VAL A 148 -16.48 3.55 7.12
CA VAL A 148 -17.11 4.70 6.44
C VAL A 148 -16.06 5.45 5.60
N GLY A 149 -14.87 5.69 6.15
CA GLY A 149 -13.77 6.34 5.42
C GLY A 149 -13.34 5.54 4.18
N THR A 150 -13.20 4.22 4.30
CA THR A 150 -12.87 3.34 3.17
C THR A 150 -13.93 3.40 2.07
N LEU A 151 -15.22 3.31 2.44
CA LEU A 151 -16.32 3.39 1.46
C LEU A 151 -16.36 4.76 0.77
N ALA A 152 -16.17 5.84 1.50
CA ALA A 152 -16.11 7.19 0.93
C ALA A 152 -14.94 7.33 -0.05
N LEU A 153 -13.75 6.86 0.31
CA LEU A 153 -12.56 6.91 -0.54
C LEU A 153 -12.67 6.00 -1.78
N ILE A 154 -13.26 4.81 -1.64
CA ILE A 154 -13.60 3.97 -2.79
C ILE A 154 -14.55 4.72 -3.72
N GLY A 155 -15.58 5.37 -3.18
CA GLY A 155 -16.51 6.20 -3.96
C GLY A 155 -15.80 7.33 -4.72
N VAL A 156 -14.91 8.06 -4.04
CA VAL A 156 -14.12 9.14 -4.66
C VAL A 156 -13.24 8.61 -5.79
N VAL A 157 -12.47 7.55 -5.53
CA VAL A 157 -11.59 6.94 -6.54
C VAL A 157 -12.40 6.40 -7.72
N SER A 158 -13.51 5.72 -7.45
CA SER A 158 -14.40 5.18 -8.50
C SER A 158 -15.00 6.27 -9.38
N LEU A 159 -15.45 7.36 -8.77
CA LEU A 159 -16.01 8.49 -9.53
C LEU A 159 -14.93 9.28 -10.29
N TRP A 160 -13.70 9.28 -9.81
CA TRP A 160 -12.58 9.97 -10.46
C TRP A 160 -12.02 9.18 -11.64
N THR A 161 -11.99 7.85 -11.54
CA THR A 161 -11.38 6.96 -12.55
C THR A 161 -11.86 7.20 -13.98
N PRO A 162 -13.17 7.41 -14.28
CA PRO A 162 -13.65 7.67 -15.64
C PRO A 162 -13.07 8.93 -16.29
N PHE A 163 -12.64 9.90 -15.47
CA PHE A 163 -12.09 11.18 -15.95
C PHE A 163 -10.57 11.16 -16.16
N LEU A 164 -9.89 10.07 -15.83
CA LEU A 164 -8.44 9.94 -16.03
C LEU A 164 -8.08 9.76 -17.51
N GLU A 165 -8.82 8.90 -18.20
CA GLU A 165 -8.59 8.57 -19.60
C GLU A 165 -9.93 8.45 -20.35
N PRO A 166 -10.04 8.98 -21.59
CA PRO A 166 -11.28 8.92 -22.38
C PRO A 166 -11.80 7.50 -22.60
N ILE A 167 -10.89 6.51 -22.65
CA ILE A 167 -11.24 5.11 -22.86
C ILE A 167 -11.97 4.51 -21.64
N TYR A 168 -11.74 5.03 -20.45
CA TYR A 168 -12.45 4.59 -19.25
C TYR A 168 -13.87 5.09 -19.22
N PHE A 169 -14.09 6.32 -19.67
CA PHE A 169 -15.43 6.90 -19.75
C PHE A 169 -16.37 6.13 -20.70
N GLY A 170 -15.82 5.61 -21.81
CA GLY A 170 -16.59 4.82 -22.78
C GLY A 170 -16.95 3.40 -22.32
N ARG A 171 -16.37 2.92 -21.20
CA ARG A 171 -16.60 1.58 -20.66
C ARG A 171 -17.38 1.56 -19.34
N TRP A 172 -17.65 2.73 -18.78
CA TRP A 172 -18.48 2.93 -17.58
C TRP A 172 -19.94 3.10 -18.01
#